data_ae10d0d9645c9ba975d2b7a34b04a91c
#
_entry.id   ae10d0d9645c9ba975d2b7a34b04a91c
#
_cell.length_a   1.000
_cell.length_b   1.000
_cell.length_c   1.000
_cell.angle_alpha   90.00
_cell.angle_beta   90.00
_cell.angle_gamma   90.00
#
_symmetry.space_group_name_H-M   'P 1'
#
loop_
_entity.id
_entity.type
_entity.pdbx_description
1 polymer ?
#
loop_
_entity_poly.entity_id
_entity_poly.type
_entity_poly.pdbx_seq_one_letter_code
_entity_poly.pdbx_strand_id
1 'polypeptide(L)'
;MTVSPVVATETVSADAQTTGATVASAAVHAGGVPISAFDGSRVRVVLMLDIHDGTQQEFLDAYDGIRDRVAAVPGHVSDQLCQSLDNPTQWLLTSEWESAVPFLAWVSSEEHLDTVGPLQDYVRDTHSLRYSVLRETTGAQPPSAAAGEPPQSAPRIGEDVVRHALTFTVRPGSEGEVARLLADHAPPDARVDESGRLLRTSVFLHGNRVVRAVEVRGDLQTALRHVAQQPGVRAVEEALNPYLEQVRDLRDPRSARQFLTRAAMPAVHRMTSRVPADARDVRIGLLYPARAGAGPELARLLAHQDAAAVHAPDSPVRAATVFHRDDLVVRIVDVAGDPADAPGYVLGLHTSADTTGATGTGGTAGVAVAEQLLDTVAAGVDGPLTDPRTLSLLLARARMTLLTDRLSDAS
;
A
#
# COMPACT_ATOMS: atom_id res chain seq x y z
N MET A 1 12.16 58.23 6.22
CA MET A 1 10.69 58.20 6.34
C MET A 1 10.28 56.77 6.44
N THR A 2 10.06 56.35 7.65
CA THR A 2 9.74 54.97 8.10
C THR A 2 8.21 54.83 8.03
N VAL A 3 7.72 53.76 7.39
CA VAL A 3 6.30 53.39 7.51
C VAL A 3 6.27 51.91 7.96
N SER A 4 5.88 51.75 9.21
CA SER A 4 5.51 50.44 9.80
C SER A 4 4.08 50.08 9.42
N PRO A 5 3.74 48.82 9.19
CA PRO A 5 2.36 48.39 9.17
C PRO A 5 1.87 47.98 10.55
N VAL A 6 0.68 48.48 10.87
CA VAL A 6 -0.09 48.24 12.08
C VAL A 6 -0.71 46.88 12.02
N VAL A 7 -0.45 46.09 13.08
CA VAL A 7 -1.17 44.84 13.35
C VAL A 7 -2.41 45.21 14.17
N ALA A 8 -3.59 44.92 13.63
CA ALA A 8 -4.84 44.98 14.37
C ALA A 8 -5.15 43.63 15.01
N THR A 9 -5.07 43.55 16.31
CA THR A 9 -5.61 42.47 17.14
C THR A 9 -7.04 42.81 17.50
N GLU A 10 -8.01 42.10 17.01
CA GLU A 10 -9.37 42.10 17.56
C GLU A 10 -9.54 40.93 18.52
N THR A 11 -9.65 41.25 19.79
CA THR A 11 -10.17 40.41 20.85
C THR A 11 -11.69 40.48 20.84
N VAL A 12 -12.34 39.35 20.56
CA VAL A 12 -13.76 39.17 20.84
C VAL A 12 -13.92 38.34 22.10
N SER A 13 -14.48 38.97 23.11
CA SER A 13 -14.85 38.39 24.41
C SER A 13 -16.09 37.53 24.24
N ALA A 14 -16.06 36.35 24.81
CA ALA A 14 -17.18 35.43 24.91
C ALA A 14 -17.94 35.66 26.20
N ASP A 15 -19.24 35.65 26.12
CA ASP A 15 -20.12 35.16 27.19
C ASP A 15 -21.47 34.75 26.57
N ALA A 16 -21.77 33.47 26.61
CA ALA A 16 -23.12 32.96 26.77
C ALA A 16 -23.09 31.50 27.16
N GLN A 17 -23.72 31.28 28.27
CA GLN A 17 -23.89 30.04 29.01
C GLN A 17 -24.78 29.02 28.28
N THR A 18 -24.44 27.73 28.55
CA THR A 18 -25.33 26.63 28.92
C THR A 18 -26.25 26.02 27.86
N THR A 19 -25.94 24.83 27.48
CA THR A 19 -26.75 23.63 27.85
C THR A 19 -25.97 22.36 27.47
N GLY A 20 -25.78 21.48 28.44
CA GLY A 20 -25.13 20.20 28.24
C GLY A 20 -25.96 19.29 27.33
N ALA A 21 -25.38 18.98 26.20
CA ALA A 21 -25.67 17.77 25.49
C ALA A 21 -24.32 17.05 25.32
N THR A 22 -24.11 16.04 26.13
CA THR A 22 -23.06 15.06 25.94
C THR A 22 -23.32 14.43 24.56
N VAL A 23 -22.69 14.99 23.54
CA VAL A 23 -22.61 14.30 22.27
C VAL A 23 -21.57 13.22 22.50
N ALA A 24 -22.05 12.03 22.85
CA ALA A 24 -21.27 10.83 22.70
C ALA A 24 -20.75 10.85 21.27
N SER A 25 -19.44 11.06 21.12
CA SER A 25 -18.72 10.85 19.86
C SER A 25 -18.90 9.36 19.56
N ALA A 26 -20.00 9.04 18.88
CA ALA A 26 -20.15 7.78 18.20
C ALA A 26 -19.02 7.79 17.17
N ALA A 27 -17.97 7.05 17.46
CA ALA A 27 -17.01 6.62 16.48
C ALA A 27 -17.84 5.95 15.38
N VAL A 28 -18.10 6.68 14.30
CA VAL A 28 -18.71 6.13 13.11
C VAL A 28 -17.70 5.13 12.58
N HIS A 29 -17.89 3.88 12.93
CA HIS A 29 -17.21 2.77 12.30
C HIS A 29 -17.67 2.82 10.84
N ALA A 30 -16.84 3.38 9.97
CA ALA A 30 -17.01 3.33 8.54
C ALA A 30 -16.76 1.89 8.04
N GLY A 31 -17.41 0.93 8.70
CA GLY A 31 -17.37 -0.46 8.33
C GLY A 31 -18.12 -0.67 7.01
N GLY A 32 -17.47 -1.30 6.07
CA GLY A 32 -18.09 -1.79 4.86
C GLY A 32 -17.87 -0.95 3.59
N VAL A 33 -17.04 0.08 3.59
CA VAL A 33 -16.66 0.79 2.36
C VAL A 33 -15.27 0.33 1.93
N PRO A 34 -15.12 -0.34 0.77
CA PRO A 34 -13.81 -0.70 0.26
C PRO A 34 -13.03 0.55 -0.18
N ILE A 35 -11.76 0.59 0.16
CA ILE A 35 -10.79 1.58 -0.33
C ILE A 35 -9.91 0.87 -1.33
N SER A 36 -9.84 1.37 -2.56
CA SER A 36 -9.11 0.69 -3.63
C SER A 36 -8.33 1.68 -4.50
N ALA A 37 -7.09 1.31 -4.84
CA ALA A 37 -6.30 1.99 -5.85
C ALA A 37 -6.89 1.85 -7.27
N PHE A 38 -7.84 0.95 -7.44
CA PHE A 38 -8.50 0.66 -8.73
C PHE A 38 -9.78 1.49 -8.96
N ASP A 39 -10.02 2.52 -8.17
CA ASP A 39 -11.20 3.39 -8.30
C ASP A 39 -11.15 4.35 -9.50
N GLY A 40 -10.04 4.36 -10.24
CA GLY A 40 -9.83 5.20 -11.40
C GLY A 40 -9.51 6.67 -11.07
N SER A 41 -9.36 7.02 -9.79
CA SER A 41 -8.96 8.38 -9.39
C SER A 41 -7.53 8.65 -9.82
N ARG A 42 -7.29 9.83 -10.42
CA ARG A 42 -5.94 10.29 -10.69
C ARG A 42 -5.15 10.46 -9.40
N VAL A 43 -3.87 10.16 -9.48
CA VAL A 43 -2.94 10.32 -8.36
C VAL A 43 -1.96 11.43 -8.68
N ARG A 44 -1.77 12.34 -7.72
CA ARG A 44 -0.69 13.32 -7.74
C ARG A 44 0.33 12.97 -6.68
N VAL A 45 1.56 12.83 -7.12
CA VAL A 45 2.73 12.62 -6.26
C VAL A 45 3.47 13.93 -6.13
N VAL A 46 3.86 14.27 -4.92
CA VAL A 46 4.62 15.48 -4.62
C VAL A 46 5.91 15.05 -3.92
N LEU A 47 7.04 15.30 -4.55
CA LEU A 47 8.36 15.07 -3.98
C LEU A 47 8.97 16.41 -3.59
N MET A 48 9.20 16.61 -2.31
CA MET A 48 10.02 17.73 -1.83
C MET A 48 11.47 17.23 -1.75
N LEU A 49 12.36 17.93 -2.42
CA LEU A 49 13.76 17.57 -2.57
C LEU A 49 14.63 18.64 -1.94
N ASP A 50 15.60 18.22 -1.14
CA ASP A 50 16.69 19.07 -0.69
C ASP A 50 17.96 18.71 -1.50
N ILE A 51 18.35 19.59 -2.42
CA ILE A 51 19.49 19.41 -3.30
C ILE A 51 20.76 19.87 -2.58
N HIS A 52 21.89 19.18 -2.79
CA HIS A 52 23.17 19.62 -2.28
C HIS A 52 23.53 21.00 -2.82
N ASP A 53 23.99 21.88 -1.94
CA ASP A 53 24.39 23.24 -2.34
C ASP A 53 25.52 23.18 -3.37
N GLY A 54 25.37 23.98 -4.43
CA GLY A 54 26.31 24.02 -5.55
C GLY A 54 26.11 22.94 -6.62
N THR A 55 25.17 22.00 -6.46
CA THR A 55 24.91 20.94 -7.46
C THR A 55 23.56 21.08 -8.18
N GLN A 56 22.97 22.25 -8.13
CA GLN A 56 21.63 22.49 -8.70
C GLN A 56 21.59 22.31 -10.21
N GLN A 57 22.67 22.72 -10.91
CA GLN A 57 22.72 22.60 -12.37
C GLN A 57 22.93 21.14 -12.78
N GLU A 58 23.81 20.42 -12.10
CA GLU A 58 24.06 19.00 -12.34
C GLU A 58 22.82 18.16 -12.09
N PHE A 59 22.04 18.52 -11.05
CA PHE A 59 20.74 17.90 -10.80
C PHE A 59 19.76 18.15 -11.96
N LEU A 60 19.69 19.39 -12.46
CA LEU A 60 18.81 19.74 -13.57
C LEU A 60 19.20 19.00 -14.86
N ASP A 61 20.49 18.93 -15.16
CA ASP A 61 21.01 18.18 -16.31
C ASP A 61 20.71 16.67 -16.19
N ALA A 62 20.85 16.10 -14.99
CA ALA A 62 20.50 14.72 -14.72
C ALA A 62 18.99 14.47 -14.86
N TYR A 63 18.15 15.40 -14.39
CA TYR A 63 16.70 15.33 -14.55
C TYR A 63 16.28 15.40 -16.02
N ASP A 64 16.86 16.31 -16.80
CA ASP A 64 16.61 16.41 -18.24
C ASP A 64 16.99 15.12 -19.00
N GLY A 65 18.00 14.40 -18.51
CA GLY A 65 18.42 13.10 -19.06
C GLY A 65 17.41 11.96 -18.81
N ILE A 66 16.52 12.09 -17.83
CA ILE A 66 15.58 11.02 -17.47
C ILE A 66 14.11 11.33 -17.79
N ARG A 67 13.75 12.59 -17.97
CA ARG A 67 12.34 13.04 -18.07
C ARG A 67 11.57 12.35 -19.20
N ASP A 68 12.21 12.13 -20.36
CA ASP A 68 11.54 11.49 -21.49
C ASP A 68 11.26 10.00 -21.23
N ARG A 69 12.12 9.35 -20.44
CA ARG A 69 11.90 7.96 -20.01
C ARG A 69 10.74 7.87 -19.04
N VAL A 70 10.62 8.81 -18.09
CA VAL A 70 9.49 8.88 -17.16
C VAL A 70 8.20 9.21 -17.91
N ALA A 71 8.25 10.13 -18.86
CA ALA A 71 7.10 10.49 -19.70
C ALA A 71 6.56 9.31 -20.54
N ALA A 72 7.41 8.36 -20.89
CA ALA A 72 7.03 7.16 -21.66
C ALA A 72 6.40 6.05 -20.80
N VAL A 73 6.40 6.18 -19.46
CA VAL A 73 5.84 5.17 -18.56
C VAL A 73 4.31 5.10 -18.72
N PRO A 74 3.73 3.90 -18.93
CA PRO A 74 2.28 3.75 -19.06
C PRO A 74 1.52 4.33 -17.86
N GLY A 75 0.53 5.16 -18.13
CA GLY A 75 -0.28 5.81 -17.09
C GLY A 75 0.33 7.08 -16.47
N HIS A 76 1.54 7.48 -16.87
CA HIS A 76 2.07 8.79 -16.55
C HIS A 76 1.32 9.89 -17.34
N VAL A 77 0.96 10.98 -16.68
CA VAL A 77 0.21 12.10 -17.28
C VAL A 77 1.10 13.32 -17.45
N SER A 78 1.75 13.76 -16.39
CA SER A 78 2.61 14.94 -16.42
C SER A 78 3.56 15.01 -15.24
N ASP A 79 4.68 15.70 -15.43
CA ASP A 79 5.61 16.10 -14.38
C ASP A 79 5.82 17.61 -14.39
N GLN A 80 6.06 18.18 -13.22
CA GLN A 80 6.51 19.55 -13.07
C GLN A 80 7.65 19.59 -12.05
N LEU A 81 8.79 20.10 -12.46
CA LEU A 81 9.91 20.38 -11.58
C LEU A 81 9.94 21.88 -11.29
N CYS A 82 9.93 22.22 -10.00
CA CYS A 82 9.93 23.60 -9.52
C CYS A 82 11.09 23.82 -8.55
N GLN A 83 11.71 24.98 -8.60
CA GLN A 83 12.67 25.43 -7.60
C GLN A 83 12.02 26.46 -6.69
N SER A 84 12.33 26.42 -5.40
CA SER A 84 11.85 27.40 -4.42
C SER A 84 12.43 28.78 -4.75
N LEU A 85 11.59 29.81 -4.69
CA LEU A 85 12.03 31.20 -4.87
C LEU A 85 12.81 31.71 -3.64
N ASP A 86 12.58 31.11 -2.48
CA ASP A 86 13.15 31.57 -1.21
C ASP A 86 14.41 30.78 -0.83
N ASN A 87 14.50 29.53 -1.26
CA ASN A 87 15.63 28.66 -0.95
C ASN A 87 16.05 27.84 -2.18
N PRO A 88 17.21 28.16 -2.79
CA PRO A 88 17.65 27.54 -4.04
C PRO A 88 17.97 26.03 -3.93
N THR A 89 18.15 25.50 -2.71
CA THR A 89 18.37 24.05 -2.49
C THR A 89 17.06 23.26 -2.37
N GLN A 90 15.92 23.95 -2.14
CA GLN A 90 14.62 23.31 -2.05
C GLN A 90 13.91 23.27 -3.40
N TRP A 91 13.62 22.04 -3.82
CA TRP A 91 12.94 21.78 -5.09
C TRP A 91 11.67 20.97 -4.86
N LEU A 92 10.72 21.11 -5.76
CA LEU A 92 9.46 20.39 -5.77
C LEU A 92 9.29 19.70 -7.11
N LEU A 93 9.14 18.38 -7.09
CA LEU A 93 8.72 17.61 -8.27
C LEU A 93 7.29 17.13 -8.03
N THR A 94 6.37 17.51 -8.90
CA THR A 94 5.02 16.97 -8.91
C THR A 94 4.85 16.07 -10.12
N SER A 95 4.27 14.90 -9.91
CA SER A 95 3.99 13.92 -10.94
C SER A 95 2.51 13.52 -10.89
N GLU A 96 1.84 13.50 -12.03
CA GLU A 96 0.43 13.10 -12.14
C GLU A 96 0.31 11.81 -12.92
N TRP A 97 -0.56 10.94 -12.44
CA TRP A 97 -0.78 9.59 -12.97
C TRP A 97 -2.27 9.32 -13.18
N GLU A 98 -2.61 8.56 -14.21
CA GLU A 98 -4.00 8.18 -14.52
C GLU A 98 -4.70 7.50 -13.35
N SER A 99 -3.96 6.71 -12.56
CA SER A 99 -4.45 6.08 -11.33
C SER A 99 -3.29 5.63 -10.44
N ALA A 100 -3.61 5.11 -9.26
CA ALA A 100 -2.60 4.59 -8.34
C ALA A 100 -1.90 3.33 -8.87
N VAL A 101 -2.55 2.51 -9.70
CA VAL A 101 -2.00 1.23 -10.17
C VAL A 101 -0.73 1.42 -11.01
N PRO A 102 -0.74 2.20 -12.11
CA PRO A 102 0.46 2.41 -12.92
C PRO A 102 1.57 3.11 -12.12
N PHE A 103 1.21 4.06 -11.24
CA PHE A 103 2.20 4.69 -10.36
C PHE A 103 2.87 3.68 -9.43
N LEU A 104 2.10 2.81 -8.77
CA LEU A 104 2.64 1.82 -7.86
C LEU A 104 3.48 0.76 -8.59
N ALA A 105 3.06 0.35 -9.78
CA ALA A 105 3.83 -0.53 -10.64
C ALA A 105 5.19 0.10 -10.99
N TRP A 106 5.18 1.36 -11.43
CA TRP A 106 6.40 2.10 -11.76
C TRP A 106 7.35 2.23 -10.57
N VAL A 107 6.88 2.79 -9.45
CA VAL A 107 7.74 3.08 -8.28
C VAL A 107 8.33 1.83 -7.64
N SER A 108 7.75 0.66 -7.90
CA SER A 108 8.22 -0.63 -7.39
C SER A 108 9.09 -1.39 -8.40
N SER A 109 9.29 -0.86 -9.62
CA SER A 109 10.03 -1.54 -10.68
C SER A 109 11.55 -1.32 -10.59
N GLU A 110 12.33 -2.24 -11.15
CA GLU A 110 13.78 -2.05 -11.32
C GLU A 110 14.06 -0.90 -12.28
N GLU A 111 13.22 -0.72 -13.31
CA GLU A 111 13.34 0.39 -14.25
C GLU A 111 13.25 1.76 -13.57
N HIS A 112 12.40 1.89 -12.54
CA HIS A 112 12.37 3.09 -11.70
C HIS A 112 13.71 3.34 -11.02
N LEU A 113 14.29 2.32 -10.40
CA LEU A 113 15.59 2.45 -9.72
C LEU A 113 16.70 2.90 -10.67
N ASP A 114 16.75 2.30 -11.85
CA ASP A 114 17.74 2.63 -12.88
C ASP A 114 17.52 4.03 -13.46
N THR A 115 16.25 4.45 -13.58
CA THR A 115 15.91 5.76 -14.14
C THR A 115 16.22 6.88 -13.15
N VAL A 116 15.85 6.74 -11.88
CA VAL A 116 16.05 7.81 -10.88
C VAL A 116 17.41 7.75 -10.20
N GLY A 117 18.15 6.67 -10.38
CA GLY A 117 19.49 6.49 -9.79
C GLY A 117 20.42 7.69 -9.97
N PRO A 118 20.56 8.25 -11.17
CA PRO A 118 21.42 9.41 -11.43
C PRO A 118 21.08 10.66 -10.60
N LEU A 119 19.81 10.82 -10.18
CA LEU A 119 19.40 11.97 -9.36
C LEU A 119 19.82 11.84 -7.89
N GLN A 120 20.01 10.62 -7.40
CA GLN A 120 20.26 10.37 -5.97
C GLN A 120 21.56 10.97 -5.47
N ASP A 121 22.53 11.19 -6.35
CA ASP A 121 23.84 11.74 -6.00
C ASP A 121 23.78 13.22 -5.64
N TYR A 122 22.74 13.92 -6.11
CA TYR A 122 22.54 15.36 -5.92
C TYR A 122 21.54 15.68 -4.82
N VAL A 123 20.80 14.69 -4.31
CA VAL A 123 19.72 14.89 -3.34
C VAL A 123 20.16 14.48 -1.95
N ARG A 124 20.10 15.43 -1.02
CA ARG A 124 20.40 15.22 0.40
C ARG A 124 19.25 14.52 1.12
N ASP A 125 18.02 14.99 0.88
CA ASP A 125 16.80 14.45 1.49
C ASP A 125 15.63 14.52 0.53
N THR A 126 14.69 13.58 0.67
CA THR A 126 13.48 13.50 -0.14
C THR A 126 12.28 13.20 0.74
N HIS A 127 11.25 14.02 0.64
CA HIS A 127 9.96 13.76 1.26
C HIS A 127 8.89 13.55 0.19
N SER A 128 8.25 12.36 0.21
CA SER A 128 7.25 11.96 -0.79
C SER A 128 5.85 11.98 -0.19
N LEU A 129 4.95 12.70 -0.83
CA LEU A 129 3.53 12.79 -0.49
C LEU A 129 2.70 12.31 -1.69
N ARG A 130 1.59 11.63 -1.43
CA ARG A 130 0.69 11.09 -2.45
C ARG A 130 -0.73 11.54 -2.19
N TYR A 131 -1.40 12.01 -3.25
CA TYR A 131 -2.74 12.55 -3.16
C TYR A 131 -3.62 11.95 -4.25
N SER A 132 -4.87 11.61 -3.90
CA SER A 132 -5.91 11.40 -4.91
C SER A 132 -6.44 12.76 -5.35
N VAL A 133 -6.56 12.98 -6.66
CA VAL A 133 -7.16 14.21 -7.19
C VAL A 133 -8.67 14.11 -7.02
N LEU A 134 -9.22 14.90 -6.11
CA LEU A 134 -10.65 14.90 -5.82
C LEU A 134 -11.43 15.89 -6.71
N ARG A 135 -10.81 17.03 -7.04
CA ARG A 135 -11.39 18.07 -7.91
C ARG A 135 -10.28 18.79 -8.62
N GLU A 136 -10.50 19.10 -9.87
CA GLU A 136 -9.61 19.91 -10.69
C GLU A 136 -10.38 21.12 -11.23
N THR A 137 -9.78 22.32 -11.13
CA THR A 137 -10.31 23.52 -11.74
C THR A 137 -9.31 23.98 -12.78
N THR A 138 -9.66 23.84 -14.05
CA THR A 138 -8.88 24.37 -15.16
C THR A 138 -9.31 25.82 -15.43
N GLY A 139 -8.33 26.71 -15.72
CA GLY A 139 -8.64 28.06 -16.20
C GLY A 139 -9.49 27.98 -17.47
N ALA A 140 -10.30 29.04 -17.73
CA ALA A 140 -11.22 29.06 -18.85
C ALA A 140 -10.50 28.84 -20.19
N GLN A 141 -10.47 27.60 -20.65
CA GLN A 141 -10.22 27.25 -22.05
C GLN A 141 -11.55 27.26 -22.78
N PRO A 142 -11.59 27.73 -24.06
CA PRO A 142 -12.83 27.66 -24.84
C PRO A 142 -13.33 26.22 -24.91
N PRO A 143 -14.64 25.95 -24.85
CA PRO A 143 -15.20 24.64 -24.76
C PRO A 143 -14.83 23.81 -25.99
N SER A 144 -13.93 22.86 -25.83
CA SER A 144 -13.77 21.74 -26.75
C SER A 144 -14.92 20.79 -26.47
N ALA A 145 -15.72 20.55 -27.50
CA ALA A 145 -16.90 19.74 -27.40
C ALA A 145 -16.57 18.30 -26.98
N ALA A 146 -17.34 17.81 -26.02
CA ALA A 146 -17.67 16.43 -25.73
C ALA A 146 -16.56 15.46 -25.31
N ALA A 147 -16.28 15.47 -24.03
CA ALA A 147 -16.14 14.22 -23.29
C ALA A 147 -17.02 14.35 -22.04
N GLY A 148 -18.01 13.49 -21.91
CA GLY A 148 -18.87 13.46 -20.72
C GLY A 148 -18.01 13.29 -19.49
N GLU A 149 -18.14 14.21 -18.57
CA GLU A 149 -17.47 14.19 -17.28
C GLU A 149 -17.82 12.88 -16.56
N PRO A 150 -16.85 12.04 -16.18
CA PRO A 150 -17.17 10.88 -15.38
C PRO A 150 -17.79 11.34 -14.06
N PRO A 151 -18.82 10.66 -13.53
CA PRO A 151 -19.46 11.06 -12.31
C PRO A 151 -18.42 11.20 -11.20
N GLN A 152 -18.35 12.40 -10.60
CA GLN A 152 -17.46 12.68 -9.47
C GLN A 152 -17.74 11.66 -8.36
N SER A 153 -16.82 10.74 -8.15
CA SER A 153 -16.86 9.89 -6.97
C SER A 153 -16.76 10.76 -5.72
N ALA A 154 -17.69 10.58 -4.79
CA ALA A 154 -17.64 11.29 -3.52
C ALA A 154 -16.28 11.09 -2.84
N PRO A 155 -15.73 12.11 -2.14
CA PRO A 155 -14.46 11.97 -1.45
C PRO A 155 -14.53 10.77 -0.51
N ARG A 156 -13.66 9.78 -0.71
CA ARG A 156 -13.55 8.62 0.18
C ARG A 156 -12.77 9.07 1.41
N ILE A 157 -13.44 9.12 2.54
CA ILE A 157 -12.80 9.28 3.85
C ILE A 157 -12.17 7.94 4.16
N GLY A 158 -10.86 7.80 3.90
CA GLY A 158 -10.09 6.63 4.29
C GLY A 158 -9.84 6.63 5.80
N GLU A 159 -9.61 5.47 6.37
CA GLU A 159 -8.97 5.36 7.68
C GLU A 159 -7.58 6.05 7.58
N ASP A 160 -7.16 6.80 8.61
CA ASP A 160 -5.82 7.39 8.70
C ASP A 160 -4.71 6.31 8.91
N VAL A 161 -4.87 5.17 8.26
CA VAL A 161 -3.99 4.01 8.41
C VAL A 161 -3.37 3.64 7.08
N VAL A 162 -2.07 3.81 7.01
CA VAL A 162 -1.28 3.34 5.86
C VAL A 162 -0.92 1.87 6.08
N ARG A 163 -1.18 1.04 5.07
CA ARG A 163 -0.82 -0.38 5.06
C ARG A 163 0.25 -0.62 4.02
N HIS A 164 1.31 -1.26 4.45
CA HIS A 164 2.46 -1.53 3.59
C HIS A 164 3.03 -2.90 3.94
N ALA A 165 3.59 -3.58 2.93
CA ALA A 165 4.35 -4.79 3.15
C ALA A 165 5.74 -4.69 2.55
N LEU A 166 6.67 -5.47 3.08
CA LEU A 166 7.97 -5.73 2.53
C LEU A 166 8.08 -7.21 2.21
N THR A 167 8.52 -7.56 1.01
CA THR A 167 8.77 -8.94 0.62
C THR A 167 10.20 -9.12 0.15
N PHE A 168 10.82 -10.21 0.58
CA PHE A 168 12.18 -10.58 0.17
C PHE A 168 12.36 -12.08 0.27
N THR A 169 13.37 -12.60 -0.43
CA THR A 169 13.71 -14.01 -0.43
C THR A 169 14.95 -14.28 0.40
N VAL A 170 14.95 -15.44 1.02
CA VAL A 170 16.08 -15.96 1.77
C VAL A 170 16.68 -17.16 1.05
N ARG A 171 17.93 -17.46 1.32
CA ARG A 171 18.64 -18.58 0.70
C ARG A 171 17.92 -19.90 0.98
N PRO A 172 17.72 -20.74 -0.01
CA PRO A 172 17.12 -22.05 0.19
C PRO A 172 17.86 -22.85 1.27
N GLY A 173 17.09 -23.46 2.18
CA GLY A 173 17.61 -24.20 3.33
C GLY A 173 17.85 -23.36 4.59
N SER A 174 17.65 -22.03 4.54
CA SER A 174 17.76 -21.15 5.70
C SER A 174 16.41 -20.81 6.34
N GLU A 175 15.31 -21.32 5.81
CA GLU A 175 13.93 -20.94 6.18
C GLU A 175 13.68 -21.16 7.68
N GLY A 176 14.14 -22.27 8.24
CA GLY A 176 13.94 -22.57 9.66
C GLY A 176 14.67 -21.60 10.58
N GLU A 177 15.91 -21.24 10.27
CA GLU A 177 16.68 -20.28 11.06
C GLU A 177 16.11 -18.87 10.94
N VAL A 178 15.71 -18.47 9.73
CA VAL A 178 15.05 -17.20 9.49
C VAL A 178 13.72 -17.11 10.23
N ALA A 179 12.92 -18.18 10.21
CA ALA A 179 11.67 -18.24 10.96
C ALA A 179 11.91 -18.04 12.46
N ARG A 180 12.93 -18.71 13.03
CA ARG A 180 13.30 -18.54 14.44
C ARG A 180 13.72 -17.11 14.76
N LEU A 181 14.62 -16.53 13.97
CA LEU A 181 15.09 -15.16 14.17
C LEU A 181 13.93 -14.14 14.13
N LEU A 182 12.97 -14.37 13.21
CA LEU A 182 11.82 -13.48 13.03
C LEU A 182 10.75 -13.67 14.11
N ALA A 183 10.61 -14.87 14.68
CA ALA A 183 9.66 -15.15 15.75
C ALA A 183 10.13 -14.64 17.12
N ASP A 184 11.43 -14.78 17.41
CA ASP A 184 11.99 -14.59 18.75
C ASP A 184 12.33 -13.13 19.11
N HIS A 185 12.22 -12.18 18.17
CA HIS A 185 12.58 -10.79 18.45
C HIS A 185 11.50 -10.04 19.25
N ALA A 186 11.94 -9.12 20.11
CA ALA A 186 11.04 -8.23 20.82
C ALA A 186 10.22 -7.34 19.86
N PRO A 187 8.94 -7.05 20.17
CA PRO A 187 8.16 -6.13 19.34
C PRO A 187 8.83 -4.76 19.29
N PRO A 188 8.78 -4.08 18.14
CA PRO A 188 9.21 -2.70 18.06
C PRO A 188 8.31 -1.80 18.91
N ASP A 189 8.87 -0.67 19.36
CA ASP A 189 8.09 0.37 20.03
C ASP A 189 7.01 0.89 19.06
N ALA A 190 5.78 0.88 19.52
CA ALA A 190 4.63 1.24 18.73
C ALA A 190 4.48 2.76 18.54
N ARG A 191 4.97 3.58 19.50
CA ARG A 191 4.86 5.03 19.44
C ARG A 191 5.99 5.61 18.61
N VAL A 192 5.64 6.21 17.48
CA VAL A 192 6.60 6.81 16.55
C VAL A 192 6.89 8.27 16.95
N ASP A 193 5.84 9.07 17.10
CA ASP A 193 5.84 10.47 17.51
C ASP A 193 4.49 10.84 18.15
N GLU A 194 4.16 12.14 18.24
CA GLU A 194 2.88 12.59 18.81
C GLU A 194 1.67 12.16 18.00
N SER A 195 1.80 12.01 16.68
CA SER A 195 0.73 11.69 15.72
C SER A 195 0.87 10.30 15.09
N GLY A 196 2.09 9.78 15.06
CA GLY A 196 2.45 8.54 14.37
C GLY A 196 2.47 7.33 15.30
N ARG A 197 1.84 6.22 14.87
CA ARG A 197 1.79 4.98 15.63
C ARG A 197 1.81 3.76 14.74
N LEU A 198 2.60 2.78 15.13
CA LEU A 198 2.56 1.43 14.58
C LEU A 198 1.38 0.67 15.22
N LEU A 199 0.38 0.32 14.42
CA LEU A 199 -0.85 -0.30 14.91
C LEU A 199 -0.77 -1.82 14.93
N ARG A 200 -0.22 -2.42 13.86
CA ARG A 200 -0.07 -3.86 13.73
C ARG A 200 1.14 -4.21 12.89
N THR A 201 1.83 -5.27 13.27
CA THR A 201 2.89 -5.89 12.47
C THR A 201 2.65 -7.37 12.35
N SER A 202 2.69 -7.90 11.13
CA SER A 202 2.53 -9.33 10.89
C SER A 202 3.67 -9.82 10.01
N VAL A 203 4.25 -10.96 10.35
CA VAL A 203 5.34 -11.57 9.60
C VAL A 203 4.93 -12.96 9.17
N PHE A 204 5.08 -13.22 7.87
CA PHE A 204 4.72 -14.48 7.24
C PHE A 204 5.92 -15.06 6.50
N LEU A 205 5.93 -16.39 6.36
CA LEU A 205 6.88 -17.14 5.57
C LEU A 205 6.15 -18.10 4.63
N HIS A 206 6.55 -18.12 3.36
CA HIS A 206 6.08 -19.06 2.35
C HIS A 206 7.26 -19.60 1.52
N GLY A 207 7.59 -20.86 1.67
CA GLY A 207 8.85 -21.35 1.13
C GLY A 207 10.02 -20.50 1.64
N ASN A 208 10.84 -20.00 0.74
CA ASN A 208 11.96 -19.11 1.07
C ASN A 208 11.60 -17.60 1.02
N ARG A 209 10.31 -17.25 0.89
CA ARG A 209 9.85 -15.84 0.81
C ARG A 209 9.27 -15.37 2.13
N VAL A 210 9.80 -14.26 2.62
CA VAL A 210 9.28 -13.55 3.79
C VAL A 210 8.36 -12.42 3.31
N VAL A 211 7.26 -12.21 4.02
CA VAL A 211 6.37 -11.04 3.87
C VAL A 211 6.18 -10.43 5.26
N ARG A 212 6.53 -9.15 5.39
CA ARG A 212 6.30 -8.35 6.59
C ARG A 212 5.29 -7.26 6.29
N ALA A 213 4.13 -7.32 6.91
CA ALA A 213 3.09 -6.31 6.77
C ALA A 213 3.06 -5.39 7.99
N VAL A 214 2.86 -4.10 7.75
CA VAL A 214 2.73 -3.08 8.78
C VAL A 214 1.47 -2.25 8.54
N GLU A 215 0.81 -1.89 9.62
CA GLU A 215 -0.30 -0.95 9.66
C GLU A 215 0.14 0.25 10.52
N VAL A 216 0.18 1.44 9.93
CA VAL A 216 0.73 2.65 10.52
C VAL A 216 -0.32 3.76 10.48
N ARG A 217 -0.56 4.40 11.61
CA ARG A 217 -1.22 5.70 11.64
C ARG A 217 -0.16 6.79 11.50
N GLY A 218 -0.40 7.76 10.63
CA GLY A 218 0.55 8.84 10.33
C GLY A 218 1.48 8.51 9.16
N ASP A 219 2.66 9.12 9.13
CA ASP A 219 3.60 9.00 8.01
C ASP A 219 4.37 7.68 8.04
N LEU A 220 4.27 6.92 6.93
CA LEU A 220 4.90 5.60 6.80
C LEU A 220 6.43 5.69 6.84
N GLN A 221 7.04 6.68 6.18
CA GLN A 221 8.50 6.78 6.12
C GLN A 221 9.09 7.09 7.50
N THR A 222 8.46 8.00 8.23
CA THR A 222 8.82 8.31 9.61
C THR A 222 8.69 7.08 10.51
N ALA A 223 7.60 6.32 10.37
CA ALA A 223 7.41 5.10 11.13
C ALA A 223 8.45 4.02 10.80
N LEU A 224 8.73 3.78 9.52
CA LEU A 224 9.74 2.80 9.10
C LEU A 224 11.14 3.21 9.57
N ARG A 225 11.48 4.51 9.50
CA ARG A 225 12.76 5.04 10.00
C ARG A 225 12.87 4.86 11.51
N HIS A 226 11.81 5.17 12.25
CA HIS A 226 11.76 4.98 13.72
C HIS A 226 11.98 3.51 14.08
N VAL A 227 11.27 2.59 13.43
CA VAL A 227 11.42 1.14 13.66
C VAL A 227 12.85 0.67 13.34
N ALA A 228 13.41 1.11 12.20
CA ALA A 228 14.76 0.72 11.79
C ALA A 228 15.88 1.23 12.73
N GLN A 229 15.63 2.29 13.49
CA GLN A 229 16.60 2.83 14.46
C GLN A 229 16.62 2.06 15.77
N GLN A 230 15.63 1.25 16.06
CA GLN A 230 15.54 0.52 17.33
C GLN A 230 16.61 -0.58 17.42
N PRO A 231 17.35 -0.68 18.54
CA PRO A 231 18.47 -1.61 18.67
C PRO A 231 18.05 -3.09 18.45
N GLY A 232 16.89 -3.49 18.97
CA GLY A 232 16.36 -4.84 18.80
C GLY A 232 16.05 -5.19 17.34
N VAL A 233 15.47 -4.23 16.59
CA VAL A 233 15.20 -4.40 15.15
C VAL A 233 16.50 -4.49 14.38
N ARG A 234 17.47 -3.60 14.65
CA ARG A 234 18.79 -3.63 14.00
C ARG A 234 19.51 -4.94 14.22
N ALA A 235 19.49 -5.48 15.44
CA ALA A 235 20.11 -6.76 15.74
C ALA A 235 19.51 -7.92 14.92
N VAL A 236 18.18 -7.94 14.76
CA VAL A 236 17.50 -8.95 13.93
C VAL A 236 17.84 -8.74 12.45
N GLU A 237 17.83 -7.51 11.97
CA GLU A 237 18.18 -7.20 10.58
C GLU A 237 19.63 -7.59 10.23
N GLU A 238 20.57 -7.35 11.15
CA GLU A 238 21.96 -7.79 11.02
C GLU A 238 22.08 -9.32 11.05
N ALA A 239 21.35 -9.99 11.94
CA ALA A 239 21.32 -11.45 12.02
C ALA A 239 20.70 -12.11 10.77
N LEU A 240 19.77 -11.44 10.09
CA LEU A 240 19.14 -11.93 8.87
C LEU A 240 20.04 -11.79 7.62
N ASN A 241 20.94 -10.81 7.60
CA ASN A 241 21.75 -10.49 6.41
C ASN A 241 22.47 -11.70 5.78
N PRO A 242 23.09 -12.62 6.54
CA PRO A 242 23.76 -13.81 5.97
C PRO A 242 22.81 -14.73 5.19
N TYR A 243 21.53 -14.69 5.50
CA TYR A 243 20.51 -15.58 4.94
C TYR A 243 19.75 -14.97 3.75
N LEU A 244 19.93 -13.68 3.46
CA LEU A 244 19.26 -13.03 2.33
C LEU A 244 19.85 -13.49 0.99
N GLU A 245 19.00 -13.71 -0.01
CA GLU A 245 19.45 -13.90 -1.40
C GLU A 245 20.04 -12.60 -1.96
N GLN A 246 19.41 -11.47 -1.67
CA GLN A 246 19.90 -10.14 -2.03
C GLN A 246 20.65 -9.55 -0.85
N VAL A 247 21.96 -9.49 -0.98
CA VAL A 247 22.83 -8.90 0.03
C VAL A 247 22.57 -7.40 0.12
N ARG A 248 22.46 -6.89 1.36
CA ARG A 248 22.35 -5.45 1.64
C ARG A 248 23.39 -5.05 2.67
N ASP A 249 23.88 -3.84 2.55
CA ASP A 249 24.69 -3.19 3.58
C ASP A 249 23.82 -2.21 4.37
N LEU A 250 23.56 -2.53 5.66
CA LEU A 250 22.76 -1.68 6.54
C LEU A 250 23.49 -0.41 6.99
N ARG A 251 24.83 -0.34 6.76
CA ARG A 251 25.66 0.84 7.06
C ARG A 251 25.71 1.82 5.90
N ASP A 252 25.41 1.34 4.69
CA ASP A 252 25.29 2.17 3.51
C ASP A 252 23.81 2.56 3.28
N PRO A 253 23.45 3.85 3.44
CA PRO A 253 22.09 4.33 3.22
C PRO A 253 21.54 4.04 1.82
N ARG A 254 22.42 4.01 0.80
CA ARG A 254 22.02 3.70 -0.59
C ARG A 254 21.62 2.23 -0.72
N SER A 255 22.46 1.32 -0.23
CA SER A 255 22.16 -0.12 -0.22
C SER A 255 20.87 -0.43 0.54
N ALA A 256 20.69 0.19 1.72
CA ALA A 256 19.47 0.05 2.51
C ALA A 256 18.23 0.56 1.74
N ARG A 257 18.32 1.72 1.09
CA ARG A 257 17.22 2.30 0.29
C ARG A 257 16.87 1.42 -0.90
N GLN A 258 17.86 0.97 -1.67
CA GLN A 258 17.64 0.06 -2.80
C GLN A 258 16.95 -1.24 -2.36
N PHE A 259 17.41 -1.84 -1.28
CA PHE A 259 16.75 -3.04 -0.73
C PHE A 259 15.30 -2.76 -0.36
N LEU A 260 15.02 -1.66 0.35
CA LEU A 260 13.65 -1.30 0.75
C LEU A 260 12.75 -1.04 -0.47
N THR A 261 13.27 -0.36 -1.50
CA THR A 261 12.50 -0.13 -2.75
C THR A 261 12.19 -1.44 -3.46
N ARG A 262 13.16 -2.37 -3.54
CA ARG A 262 12.95 -3.69 -4.13
C ARG A 262 12.02 -4.57 -3.29
N ALA A 263 12.04 -4.43 -1.98
CA ALA A 263 11.18 -5.17 -1.08
C ALA A 263 9.77 -4.58 -0.92
N ALA A 264 9.58 -3.31 -1.29
CA ALA A 264 8.34 -2.58 -1.09
C ALA A 264 7.16 -3.23 -1.82
N MET A 265 6.07 -3.43 -1.11
CA MET A 265 4.81 -4.00 -1.60
C MET A 265 3.65 -3.20 -1.01
N PRO A 266 3.23 -2.11 -1.68
CA PRO A 266 2.16 -1.26 -1.17
C PRO A 266 0.82 -1.98 -1.17
N ALA A 267 -0.05 -1.62 -0.22
CA ALA A 267 -1.44 -2.04 -0.26
C ALA A 267 -2.17 -1.32 -1.40
N VAL A 268 -2.86 -2.08 -2.24
CA VAL A 268 -3.65 -1.56 -3.37
C VAL A 268 -5.16 -1.65 -3.12
N HIS A 269 -5.57 -2.40 -2.09
CA HIS A 269 -6.97 -2.53 -1.70
C HIS A 269 -7.09 -2.85 -0.22
N ARG A 270 -8.12 -2.30 0.42
CA ARG A 270 -8.53 -2.64 1.77
C ARG A 270 -10.04 -2.76 1.86
N MET A 271 -10.49 -3.82 2.49
CA MET A 271 -11.90 -4.05 2.84
C MET A 271 -12.00 -4.36 4.33
N THR A 272 -13.04 -3.85 4.97
CA THR A 272 -13.47 -4.24 6.32
C THR A 272 -14.95 -4.55 6.30
N SER A 273 -15.37 -5.63 6.97
CA SER A 273 -16.77 -5.95 7.10
C SER A 273 -17.45 -4.99 8.09
N ARG A 274 -18.78 -4.96 8.07
CA ARG A 274 -19.58 -4.21 9.05
C ARG A 274 -19.56 -4.84 10.44
N VAL A 275 -19.19 -6.11 10.52
CA VAL A 275 -19.06 -6.84 11.78
C VAL A 275 -17.68 -6.53 12.35
N PRO A 276 -17.59 -6.02 13.58
CA PRO A 276 -16.29 -5.74 14.22
C PRO A 276 -15.41 -6.99 14.29
N ALA A 277 -14.09 -6.79 14.21
CA ALA A 277 -13.14 -7.87 14.44
C ALA A 277 -13.25 -8.41 15.87
N ASP A 278 -13.13 -9.72 16.02
CA ASP A 278 -13.12 -10.44 17.29
C ASP A 278 -11.69 -10.95 17.57
N ALA A 279 -11.33 -11.08 18.83
CA ALA A 279 -10.03 -11.65 19.23
C ALA A 279 -9.86 -13.12 18.80
N ARG A 280 -10.94 -13.79 18.42
CA ARG A 280 -10.93 -15.17 17.89
C ARG A 280 -10.78 -15.23 16.38
N ASP A 281 -10.81 -14.08 15.68
CA ASP A 281 -10.61 -14.07 14.24
C ASP A 281 -9.20 -14.51 13.90
N VAL A 282 -9.08 -15.33 12.87
CA VAL A 282 -7.81 -15.90 12.41
C VAL A 282 -7.22 -15.03 11.31
N ARG A 283 -5.99 -14.54 11.52
CA ARG A 283 -5.23 -13.81 10.48
C ARG A 283 -4.46 -14.77 9.59
N ILE A 284 -4.68 -14.63 8.28
CA ILE A 284 -4.07 -15.49 7.26
C ILE A 284 -3.38 -14.61 6.22
N GLY A 285 -2.17 -14.98 5.85
CA GLY A 285 -1.50 -14.47 4.67
C GLY A 285 -1.60 -15.48 3.53
N LEU A 286 -1.93 -15.00 2.34
CA LEU A 286 -2.05 -15.78 1.11
C LEU A 286 -1.13 -15.18 0.04
N LEU A 287 -0.39 -16.02 -0.65
CA LEU A 287 0.53 -15.63 -1.70
C LEU A 287 0.06 -16.21 -3.04
N TYR A 288 -0.10 -15.33 -4.02
CA TYR A 288 -0.56 -15.69 -5.36
C TYR A 288 0.53 -15.34 -6.38
N PRO A 289 1.16 -16.33 -7.01
CA PRO A 289 1.97 -16.07 -8.19
C PRO A 289 1.03 -15.79 -9.38
N ALA A 290 1.17 -14.64 -9.99
CA ALA A 290 0.47 -14.32 -11.23
C ALA A 290 1.31 -14.75 -12.43
N ARG A 291 0.66 -14.97 -13.56
CA ARG A 291 1.36 -15.12 -14.84
C ARG A 291 2.09 -13.83 -15.19
N ALA A 292 3.11 -13.94 -16.03
CA ALA A 292 3.92 -12.79 -16.43
C ALA A 292 3.05 -11.62 -16.92
N GLY A 293 3.18 -10.47 -16.28
CA GLY A 293 2.43 -9.25 -16.55
C GLY A 293 0.99 -9.24 -16.04
N ALA A 294 0.49 -10.30 -15.40
CA ALA A 294 -0.90 -10.39 -14.93
C ALA A 294 -1.10 -9.96 -13.46
N GLY A 295 -0.04 -9.60 -12.76
CA GLY A 295 -0.11 -9.22 -11.34
C GLY A 295 -1.12 -8.12 -11.04
N PRO A 296 -1.11 -6.96 -11.75
CA PRO A 296 -2.07 -5.87 -11.53
C PRO A 296 -3.52 -6.29 -11.74
N GLU A 297 -3.79 -7.12 -12.76
CA GLU A 297 -5.13 -7.58 -13.05
C GLU A 297 -5.64 -8.60 -12.02
N LEU A 298 -4.77 -9.48 -11.55
CA LEU A 298 -5.09 -10.40 -10.46
C LEU A 298 -5.40 -9.63 -9.16
N ALA A 299 -4.60 -8.63 -8.83
CA ALA A 299 -4.85 -7.78 -7.66
C ALA A 299 -6.18 -7.02 -7.79
N ARG A 300 -6.52 -6.52 -8.99
CA ARG A 300 -7.81 -5.87 -9.28
C ARG A 300 -8.98 -6.84 -9.12
N LEU A 301 -8.84 -8.07 -9.63
CA LEU A 301 -9.86 -9.10 -9.47
C LEU A 301 -10.13 -9.39 -8.00
N LEU A 302 -9.07 -9.63 -7.19
CA LEU A 302 -9.21 -9.87 -5.76
C LEU A 302 -9.85 -8.69 -5.03
N ALA A 303 -9.48 -7.46 -5.37
CA ALA A 303 -10.10 -6.26 -4.82
C ALA A 303 -11.60 -6.17 -5.14
N HIS A 304 -11.99 -6.52 -6.37
CA HIS A 304 -13.39 -6.54 -6.77
C HIS A 304 -14.19 -7.62 -6.02
N GLN A 305 -13.62 -8.80 -5.88
CA GLN A 305 -14.21 -9.90 -5.11
C GLN A 305 -14.35 -9.51 -3.62
N ASP A 306 -13.35 -8.88 -3.02
CA ASP A 306 -13.42 -8.41 -1.63
C ASP A 306 -14.55 -7.38 -1.44
N ALA A 307 -14.71 -6.45 -2.38
CA ALA A 307 -15.79 -5.47 -2.35
C ALA A 307 -17.18 -6.14 -2.40
N ALA A 308 -17.32 -7.21 -3.17
CA ALA A 308 -18.56 -7.99 -3.23
C ALA A 308 -18.79 -8.78 -1.92
N ALA A 309 -17.73 -9.35 -1.33
CA ALA A 309 -17.80 -10.13 -0.10
C ALA A 309 -18.29 -9.34 1.13
N VAL A 310 -18.08 -8.01 1.15
CA VAL A 310 -18.60 -7.13 2.23
C VAL A 310 -20.11 -7.23 2.40
N HIS A 311 -20.81 -7.43 1.30
CA HIS A 311 -22.28 -7.45 1.27
C HIS A 311 -22.85 -8.86 1.36
N ALA A 312 -22.00 -9.89 1.31
CA ALA A 312 -22.43 -11.28 1.40
C ALA A 312 -22.72 -11.66 2.86
N PRO A 313 -23.97 -12.09 3.20
CA PRO A 313 -24.36 -12.36 4.59
C PRO A 313 -23.56 -13.52 5.21
N ASP A 314 -23.13 -14.47 4.37
CA ASP A 314 -22.43 -15.68 4.80
C ASP A 314 -20.89 -15.54 4.73
N SER A 315 -20.38 -14.35 4.42
CA SER A 315 -18.93 -14.13 4.34
C SER A 315 -18.28 -14.18 5.73
N PRO A 316 -17.33 -15.09 5.96
CA PRO A 316 -16.58 -15.13 7.21
C PRO A 316 -15.49 -14.05 7.25
N VAL A 317 -15.23 -13.34 6.16
CA VAL A 317 -14.15 -12.37 6.04
C VAL A 317 -14.48 -11.11 6.84
N ARG A 318 -13.65 -10.78 7.82
CA ARG A 318 -13.76 -9.56 8.64
C ARG A 318 -13.00 -8.40 8.02
N ALA A 319 -11.84 -8.70 7.48
CA ALA A 319 -11.02 -7.70 6.83
C ALA A 319 -10.13 -8.36 5.78
N ALA A 320 -9.85 -7.66 4.70
CA ALA A 320 -8.89 -8.09 3.68
C ALA A 320 -8.04 -6.91 3.23
N THR A 321 -6.77 -7.16 3.01
CA THR A 321 -5.83 -6.20 2.39
C THR A 321 -5.11 -6.90 1.26
N VAL A 322 -5.11 -6.31 0.08
CA VAL A 322 -4.37 -6.80 -1.08
C VAL A 322 -3.14 -5.93 -1.26
N PHE A 323 -2.00 -6.59 -1.35
CA PHE A 323 -0.70 -6.00 -1.65
C PHE A 323 -0.25 -6.53 -3.00
N HIS A 324 0.44 -5.70 -3.76
CA HIS A 324 0.86 -6.08 -5.10
C HIS A 324 2.26 -5.53 -5.42
N ARG A 325 3.06 -6.38 -6.08
CA ARG A 325 4.33 -6.00 -6.69
C ARG A 325 4.64 -6.94 -7.85
N ASP A 326 4.86 -6.39 -9.03
CA ASP A 326 5.15 -7.14 -10.25
C ASP A 326 4.10 -8.26 -10.47
N ASP A 327 4.52 -9.50 -10.62
CA ASP A 327 3.64 -10.67 -10.75
C ASP A 327 3.38 -11.39 -9.42
N LEU A 328 3.59 -10.72 -8.31
CA LEU A 328 3.32 -11.23 -6.98
C LEU A 328 2.17 -10.47 -6.33
N VAL A 329 1.14 -11.19 -5.94
CA VAL A 329 0.03 -10.64 -5.16
C VAL A 329 -0.02 -11.32 -3.80
N VAL A 330 -0.11 -10.54 -2.74
CA VAL A 330 -0.30 -11.02 -1.37
C VAL A 330 -1.64 -10.50 -0.86
N ARG A 331 -2.45 -11.37 -0.33
CA ARG A 331 -3.68 -11.01 0.36
C ARG A 331 -3.58 -11.40 1.83
N ILE A 332 -3.76 -10.45 2.73
CA ILE A 332 -3.87 -10.71 4.16
C ILE A 332 -5.34 -10.57 4.54
N VAL A 333 -5.89 -11.58 5.18
CA VAL A 333 -7.30 -11.67 5.51
C VAL A 333 -7.49 -12.06 6.98
N ASP A 334 -8.40 -11.36 7.66
CA ASP A 334 -8.87 -11.70 9.00
C ASP A 334 -10.24 -12.40 8.85
N VAL A 335 -10.38 -13.62 9.36
CA VAL A 335 -11.49 -14.54 9.09
C VAL A 335 -12.10 -15.04 10.39
N ALA A 336 -13.41 -15.03 10.49
CA ALA A 336 -14.15 -15.66 11.59
C ALA A 336 -14.27 -17.18 11.33
N GLY A 337 -13.97 -17.98 12.34
CA GLY A 337 -14.06 -19.43 12.26
C GLY A 337 -12.92 -20.11 11.53
N ASP A 338 -13.15 -21.33 11.03
CA ASP A 338 -12.12 -22.07 10.32
C ASP A 338 -12.03 -21.61 8.86
N PRO A 339 -10.84 -21.17 8.39
CA PRO A 339 -10.64 -20.79 6.98
C PRO A 339 -10.99 -21.90 5.98
N ALA A 340 -10.88 -23.15 6.38
CA ALA A 340 -11.18 -24.30 5.52
C ALA A 340 -12.67 -24.47 5.24
N ASP A 341 -13.56 -23.88 6.05
CA ASP A 341 -15.01 -23.98 5.86
C ASP A 341 -15.51 -23.13 4.67
N ALA A 342 -14.76 -22.08 4.30
CA ALA A 342 -15.16 -21.19 3.23
C ALA A 342 -13.96 -20.78 2.33
N PRO A 343 -13.31 -21.74 1.66
CA PRO A 343 -12.05 -21.49 0.93
C PRO A 343 -12.22 -20.44 -0.19
N GLY A 344 -13.37 -20.39 -0.85
CA GLY A 344 -13.67 -19.39 -1.88
C GLY A 344 -13.61 -17.95 -1.35
N TYR A 345 -14.22 -17.67 -0.20
CA TYR A 345 -14.18 -16.36 0.45
C TYR A 345 -12.78 -16.02 0.94
N VAL A 346 -12.13 -16.98 1.59
CA VAL A 346 -10.76 -16.80 2.12
C VAL A 346 -9.77 -16.52 1.01
N LEU A 347 -9.90 -17.18 -0.14
CA LEU A 347 -9.09 -16.94 -1.33
C LEU A 347 -9.48 -15.65 -2.09
N GLY A 348 -10.63 -15.05 -1.83
CA GLY A 348 -11.18 -13.99 -2.67
C GLY A 348 -11.62 -14.48 -4.05
N LEU A 349 -12.05 -15.74 -4.14
CA LEU A 349 -12.48 -16.43 -5.37
C LEU A 349 -13.87 -17.07 -5.16
N HIS A 350 -14.76 -16.37 -4.48
CA HIS A 350 -16.11 -16.86 -4.22
C HIS A 350 -17.04 -16.62 -5.42
N THR A 351 -17.99 -17.51 -5.61
CA THR A 351 -19.06 -17.35 -6.57
C THR A 351 -20.24 -16.69 -5.89
N SER A 352 -20.55 -15.43 -6.19
CA SER A 352 -21.80 -14.81 -5.71
C SER A 352 -22.98 -15.39 -6.49
N ALA A 353 -23.85 -16.12 -5.79
CA ALA A 353 -25.12 -16.60 -6.36
C ALA A 353 -26.18 -15.49 -6.49
N ASP A 354 -25.98 -14.31 -5.87
CA ASP A 354 -27.00 -13.26 -5.69
C ASP A 354 -26.59 -11.88 -6.22
N THR A 355 -26.21 -11.77 -7.49
CA THR A 355 -26.32 -10.49 -8.20
C THR A 355 -27.30 -10.60 -9.36
N THR A 356 -28.57 -10.85 -9.02
CA THR A 356 -29.71 -10.60 -9.91
C THR A 356 -29.99 -9.10 -9.94
N GLY A 357 -29.23 -8.37 -10.74
CA GLY A 357 -29.51 -6.97 -11.00
C GLY A 357 -28.40 -6.31 -11.81
N ALA A 358 -28.62 -6.18 -13.13
CA ALA A 358 -27.79 -5.53 -14.14
C ALA A 358 -26.49 -6.27 -14.53
N THR A 359 -26.55 -6.96 -15.68
CA THR A 359 -25.46 -7.65 -16.42
C THR A 359 -24.86 -8.89 -15.75
N GLY A 360 -25.60 -9.99 -15.82
CA GLY A 360 -25.31 -11.31 -15.23
C GLY A 360 -24.08 -12.04 -15.79
N THR A 361 -22.90 -11.72 -15.27
CA THR A 361 -21.68 -12.51 -15.50
C THR A 361 -20.81 -12.62 -14.24
N GLY A 362 -21.35 -12.37 -13.02
CA GLY A 362 -20.53 -12.09 -11.83
C GLY A 362 -19.84 -13.29 -11.16
N GLY A 363 -20.45 -14.44 -11.05
CA GLY A 363 -19.96 -15.48 -10.13
C GLY A 363 -18.93 -16.43 -10.72
N THR A 364 -19.28 -17.16 -11.74
CA THR A 364 -18.37 -18.12 -12.41
C THR A 364 -17.34 -17.43 -13.30
N ALA A 365 -17.65 -16.24 -13.80
CA ALA A 365 -16.74 -15.44 -14.62
C ALA A 365 -15.51 -14.99 -13.84
N GLY A 366 -15.66 -14.59 -12.57
CA GLY A 366 -14.53 -14.16 -11.73
C GLY A 366 -13.52 -15.28 -11.49
N VAL A 367 -14.00 -16.49 -11.22
CA VAL A 367 -13.12 -17.68 -11.04
C VAL A 367 -12.42 -18.06 -12.34
N ALA A 368 -13.14 -18.01 -13.47
CA ALA A 368 -12.55 -18.28 -14.78
C ALA A 368 -11.48 -17.24 -15.17
N VAL A 369 -11.69 -15.97 -14.82
CA VAL A 369 -10.66 -14.93 -14.99
C VAL A 369 -9.46 -15.19 -14.09
N ALA A 370 -9.68 -15.61 -12.83
CA ALA A 370 -8.60 -15.97 -11.93
C ALA A 370 -7.71 -17.09 -12.49
N GLU A 371 -8.29 -18.11 -13.13
CA GLU A 371 -7.55 -19.19 -13.80
C GLU A 371 -6.65 -18.70 -14.93
N GLN A 372 -7.04 -17.62 -15.60
CA GLN A 372 -6.23 -17.02 -16.67
C GLN A 372 -5.08 -16.15 -16.12
N LEU A 373 -5.27 -15.54 -14.97
CA LEU A 373 -4.31 -14.61 -14.36
C LEU A 373 -3.32 -15.29 -13.43
N LEU A 374 -3.76 -16.35 -12.73
CA LEU A 374 -2.94 -17.08 -11.78
C LEU A 374 -1.97 -18.03 -12.51
N ASP A 375 -0.72 -18.04 -12.10
CA ASP A 375 0.22 -19.12 -12.47
C ASP A 375 -0.08 -20.35 -11.61
N THR A 376 -1.00 -21.20 -12.10
CA THR A 376 -1.44 -22.40 -11.38
C THR A 376 -0.32 -23.43 -11.21
N VAL A 377 0.65 -23.43 -12.13
CA VAL A 377 1.84 -24.31 -12.03
C VAL A 377 2.73 -23.87 -10.88
N ALA A 378 3.05 -22.58 -10.81
CA ALA A 378 3.82 -21.99 -9.70
C ALA A 378 3.05 -22.11 -8.36
N ALA A 379 1.72 -22.02 -8.39
CA ALA A 379 0.86 -22.24 -7.23
C ALA A 379 0.76 -23.72 -6.82
N GLY A 380 1.25 -24.64 -7.63
CA GLY A 380 1.20 -26.10 -7.38
C GLY A 380 -0.21 -26.66 -7.39
N VAL A 381 -1.06 -26.17 -8.30
CA VAL A 381 -2.49 -26.53 -8.39
C VAL A 381 -2.82 -26.98 -9.81
N ASP A 382 -3.39 -28.18 -9.91
CA ASP A 382 -3.89 -28.76 -11.15
C ASP A 382 -5.42 -28.90 -11.08
N GLY A 383 -6.10 -28.49 -12.14
CA GLY A 383 -7.55 -28.57 -12.27
C GLY A 383 -8.27 -27.22 -12.17
N PRO A 384 -9.58 -27.21 -12.47
CA PRO A 384 -10.37 -26.00 -12.51
C PRO A 384 -10.60 -25.42 -11.11
N LEU A 385 -10.47 -24.11 -10.96
CA LEU A 385 -10.74 -23.39 -9.69
C LEU A 385 -12.23 -23.38 -9.31
N THR A 386 -13.11 -23.85 -10.20
CA THR A 386 -14.52 -24.06 -9.91
C THR A 386 -14.77 -25.33 -9.08
N ASP A 387 -13.79 -26.27 -9.03
CA ASP A 387 -13.88 -27.45 -8.19
C ASP A 387 -13.53 -27.11 -6.72
N PRO A 388 -14.39 -27.40 -5.74
CA PRO A 388 -14.12 -27.16 -4.32
C PRO A 388 -12.84 -27.82 -3.81
N ARG A 389 -12.45 -28.97 -4.35
CA ARG A 389 -11.19 -29.63 -3.98
C ARG A 389 -9.98 -28.84 -4.46
N THR A 390 -10.05 -28.30 -5.67
CA THR A 390 -9.00 -27.45 -6.24
C THR A 390 -8.88 -26.14 -5.46
N LEU A 391 -10.00 -25.52 -5.04
CA LEU A 391 -9.97 -24.35 -4.16
C LEU A 391 -9.35 -24.66 -2.79
N SER A 392 -9.70 -25.80 -2.18
CA SER A 392 -9.11 -26.22 -0.90
C SER A 392 -7.61 -26.47 -1.03
N LEU A 393 -7.17 -27.08 -2.15
CA LEU A 393 -5.75 -27.26 -2.45
C LEU A 393 -5.04 -25.92 -2.65
N LEU A 394 -5.63 -25.00 -3.42
CA LEU A 394 -5.08 -23.66 -3.61
C LEU A 394 -4.95 -22.93 -2.28
N LEU A 395 -5.96 -23.00 -1.41
CA LEU A 395 -5.89 -22.40 -0.08
C LEU A 395 -4.71 -22.96 0.73
N ALA A 396 -4.54 -24.28 0.73
CA ALA A 396 -3.43 -24.93 1.43
C ALA A 396 -2.06 -24.52 0.85
N ARG A 397 -1.95 -24.38 -0.47
CA ARG A 397 -0.72 -23.99 -1.16
C ARG A 397 -0.38 -22.51 -1.06
N ALA A 398 -1.37 -21.62 -1.18
CA ALA A 398 -1.19 -20.19 -1.07
C ALA A 398 -0.96 -19.71 0.36
N ARG A 399 -1.40 -20.48 1.36
CA ARG A 399 -1.32 -20.09 2.77
C ARG A 399 0.12 -19.98 3.23
N MET A 400 0.47 -18.80 3.74
CA MET A 400 1.76 -18.52 4.37
C MET A 400 1.73 -18.93 5.86
N THR A 401 2.86 -19.37 6.38
CA THR A 401 3.04 -19.59 7.82
C THR A 401 3.14 -18.24 8.53
N LEU A 402 2.24 -17.96 9.44
CA LEU A 402 2.30 -16.77 10.31
C LEU A 402 3.37 -17.00 11.38
N LEU A 403 4.42 -16.20 11.37
CA LEU A 403 5.50 -16.26 12.38
C LEU A 403 5.18 -15.36 13.57
N THR A 404 4.76 -14.13 13.32
CA THR A 404 4.32 -13.19 14.37
C THR A 404 3.16 -12.35 13.88
N ASP A 405 2.26 -12.01 14.81
CA ASP A 405 1.21 -11.03 14.61
C ASP A 405 1.08 -10.21 15.91
N ARG A 406 1.37 -8.95 15.83
CA ARG A 406 1.48 -8.06 17.01
C ARG A 406 0.62 -6.85 16.79
N LEU A 407 -0.36 -6.70 17.67
CA LEU A 407 -1.18 -5.50 17.79
C LEU A 407 -0.55 -4.61 18.85
N SER A 408 -0.45 -3.32 18.60
CA SER A 408 -0.11 -2.36 19.65
C SER A 408 -1.35 -2.04 20.45
N ASP A 409 -1.21 -2.03 21.79
CA ASP A 409 -2.29 -1.68 22.68
C ASP A 409 -2.83 -0.29 22.38
N ALA A 410 -4.14 -0.17 22.34
CA ALA A 410 -4.83 1.10 22.20
C ALA A 410 -4.79 1.84 23.54
N SER A 411 -3.68 2.49 23.86
CA SER A 411 -3.58 3.40 25.02
C SER A 411 -3.47 4.84 24.56
#